data_62a7c7d3e3a47017f92187e63a7fda6a
#
_entry.id   62a7c7d3e3a47017f92187e63a7fda6a
#
_cell.length_a   1.000
_cell.length_b   1.000
_cell.length_c   1.000
_cell.angle_alpha   90.00
_cell.angle_beta   90.00
_cell.angle_gamma   90.00
#
_symmetry.space_group_name_H-M   'P 1'
#
loop_
_entity.id
_entity.type
_entity.pdbx_description
1 polymer ?
#
loop_
_entity_poly.entity_id
_entity_poly.type
_entity_poly.pdbx_seq_one_letter_code
_entity_poly.pdbx_strand_id
1 'polypeptide(L)'
;YDRQSDNARITGIDDGEEETVLDLTVKKGMNQGWVGNMDGGLGTEDRYTASANINRFASHGDKSSQLSFIGRLNNVNDQRFGGGGGPRWRRNNGLTASKMAGLNYAIETKKVDFGASVRYNYRDNDVQSLGEIKNTLLNSERNSYLNSNNASRNKNQNFFGHLRFEWRPDSMTTFFMRGSMSWGDTDNRSNTLSATYNADPFTIVANPYQYLDFDSEANEDLDAERVNKSKSGSLSESNSLSANLNMQL
;
A
#
# COMPACT_ATOMS: atom_id res chain seq x y z
N TYR A 1 11.10 -25.55 12.28
CA TYR A 1 11.75 -26.50 11.37
C TYR A 1 11.51 -26.04 9.91
N ASP A 2 12.41 -26.44 9.05
CA ASP A 2 12.28 -26.16 7.64
C ASP A 2 11.41 -27.24 7.00
N ARG A 3 10.44 -26.82 6.20
CA ARG A 3 9.47 -27.67 5.50
C ARG A 3 9.72 -27.54 4.01
N GLN A 4 9.71 -28.64 3.31
CA GLN A 4 9.77 -28.64 1.84
C GLN A 4 8.59 -27.85 1.25
N SER A 5 8.81 -27.22 0.10
CA SER A 5 7.79 -26.50 -0.64
C SER A 5 6.56 -27.39 -0.92
N ASP A 6 5.40 -26.77 -1.10
CA ASP A 6 4.19 -27.53 -1.44
C ASP A 6 4.35 -28.29 -2.78
N ASN A 7 5.15 -27.76 -3.72
CA ASN A 7 5.44 -28.42 -4.99
C ASN A 7 6.29 -29.68 -4.77
N ALA A 8 7.35 -29.61 -3.96
CA ALA A 8 8.20 -30.75 -3.65
C ALA A 8 7.40 -31.86 -2.92
N ARG A 9 6.48 -31.50 -2.03
CA ARG A 9 5.60 -32.45 -1.33
C ARG A 9 4.62 -33.19 -2.25
N ILE A 10 4.10 -32.51 -3.29
CA ILE A 10 3.12 -33.05 -4.22
C ILE A 10 3.80 -33.89 -5.30
N THR A 11 4.91 -33.41 -5.85
CA THR A 11 5.60 -34.08 -6.97
C THR A 11 6.61 -35.12 -6.50
N GLY A 12 7.02 -35.08 -5.22
CA GLY A 12 8.10 -35.91 -4.69
C GLY A 12 9.49 -35.51 -5.21
N ILE A 13 9.62 -34.40 -5.94
CA ILE A 13 10.86 -33.87 -6.47
C ILE A 13 11.27 -32.67 -5.62
N ASP A 14 12.46 -32.73 -5.06
CA ASP A 14 13.01 -31.60 -4.30
C ASP A 14 13.31 -30.43 -5.25
N ASP A 15 12.66 -29.31 -5.06
CA ASP A 15 12.82 -28.08 -5.83
C ASP A 15 13.82 -27.09 -5.21
N GLY A 16 14.42 -27.48 -4.07
CA GLY A 16 15.40 -26.66 -3.36
C GLY A 16 14.81 -25.44 -2.66
N GLU A 17 13.46 -25.30 -2.65
CA GLU A 17 12.78 -24.25 -1.90
C GLU A 17 12.33 -24.79 -0.53
N GLU A 18 12.83 -24.20 0.55
CA GLU A 18 12.48 -24.52 1.93
C GLU A 18 11.69 -23.37 2.55
N GLU A 19 10.56 -23.70 3.17
CA GLU A 19 9.81 -22.74 3.99
C GLU A 19 10.14 -22.96 5.46
N THR A 20 10.67 -21.94 6.14
CA THR A 20 10.86 -21.99 7.58
C THR A 20 9.52 -21.89 8.30
N VAL A 21 9.08 -22.97 8.92
CA VAL A 21 7.83 -23.07 9.66
C VAL A 21 8.09 -23.01 11.15
N LEU A 22 7.48 -22.04 11.83
CA LEU A 22 7.47 -21.98 13.28
C LEU A 22 6.33 -22.84 13.83
N ASP A 23 6.66 -24.01 14.39
CA ASP A 23 5.70 -24.86 15.07
C ASP A 23 5.52 -24.39 16.51
N LEU A 24 4.36 -23.82 16.80
CA LEU A 24 3.99 -23.37 18.14
C LEU A 24 3.12 -24.46 18.80
N THR A 25 3.75 -25.31 19.59
CA THR A 25 3.06 -26.33 20.39
C THR A 25 2.52 -25.70 21.67
N VAL A 26 1.22 -25.59 21.78
CA VAL A 26 0.52 -25.09 22.97
C VAL A 26 0.49 -26.18 24.05
N LYS A 27 0.80 -25.82 25.31
CA LYS A 27 0.74 -26.76 26.46
C LYS A 27 -0.64 -27.40 26.54
N LYS A 28 -0.68 -28.71 26.86
CA LYS A 28 -1.93 -29.46 27.08
C LYS A 28 -2.84 -28.71 28.08
N GLY A 29 -4.08 -28.41 27.66
CA GLY A 29 -5.07 -27.66 28.45
C GLY A 29 -5.23 -26.16 28.07
N MET A 30 -4.32 -25.58 27.27
CA MET A 30 -4.44 -24.22 26.74
C MET A 30 -4.83 -24.18 25.26
N ASN A 31 -5.64 -25.12 24.84
CA ASN A 31 -5.92 -25.38 23.43
C ASN A 31 -6.92 -24.39 22.78
N GLN A 32 -7.40 -23.40 23.52
CA GLN A 32 -8.32 -22.38 23.04
C GLN A 32 -7.99 -21.03 23.68
N GLY A 33 -7.94 -19.99 22.87
CA GLY A 33 -7.66 -18.67 23.40
C GLY A 33 -7.87 -17.57 22.38
N TRP A 34 -8.07 -16.38 22.92
CA TRP A 34 -8.04 -15.14 22.18
C TRP A 34 -6.80 -14.37 22.59
N VAL A 35 -6.06 -13.89 21.61
CA VAL A 35 -4.93 -13.01 21.82
C VAL A 35 -5.07 -11.83 20.89
N GLY A 36 -4.91 -10.63 21.41
CA GLY A 36 -5.02 -9.46 20.56
C GLY A 36 -4.56 -8.20 21.26
N ASN A 37 -4.37 -7.19 20.47
CA ASN A 37 -4.13 -5.83 20.90
C ASN A 37 -4.97 -4.88 20.06
N MET A 38 -5.39 -3.79 20.68
CA MET A 38 -6.06 -2.67 20.05
C MET A 38 -5.41 -1.40 20.55
N ASP A 39 -5.22 -0.47 19.65
CA ASP A 39 -4.74 0.87 19.97
C ASP A 39 -5.53 1.90 19.17
N GLY A 40 -5.64 3.10 19.73
CA GLY A 40 -6.32 4.22 19.11
C GLY A 40 -5.78 5.54 19.63
N GLY A 41 -5.79 6.55 18.77
CA GLY A 41 -5.35 7.89 19.10
C GLY A 41 -6.10 8.92 18.27
N LEU A 42 -6.39 10.05 18.89
CA LEU A 42 -6.95 11.24 18.26
C LEU A 42 -5.96 12.38 18.44
N GLY A 43 -5.78 13.17 17.41
CA GLY A 43 -4.94 14.35 17.40
C GLY A 43 -5.72 15.62 17.07
N THR A 44 -5.01 16.74 17.04
CA THR A 44 -5.55 18.00 16.52
C THR A 44 -5.79 17.90 15.00
N GLU A 45 -6.59 18.81 14.43
CA GLU A 45 -6.87 18.87 12.98
C GLU A 45 -7.45 17.58 12.40
N ASP A 46 -8.39 16.96 13.12
CA ASP A 46 -9.07 15.72 12.72
C ASP A 46 -8.11 14.54 12.45
N ARG A 47 -6.94 14.53 13.10
CA ARG A 47 -6.00 13.42 13.00
C ARG A 47 -6.45 12.24 13.84
N TYR A 48 -6.37 11.07 13.27
CA TYR A 48 -6.71 9.83 13.95
C TYR A 48 -5.77 8.68 13.56
N THR A 49 -5.65 7.75 14.47
CA THR A 49 -5.06 6.44 14.24
C THR A 49 -5.82 5.39 15.03
N ALA A 50 -6.06 4.24 14.44
CA ALA A 50 -6.59 3.09 15.16
C ALA A 50 -6.03 1.81 14.55
N SER A 51 -5.71 0.84 15.41
CA SER A 51 -5.36 -0.48 14.96
C SER A 51 -5.95 -1.55 15.87
N ALA A 52 -6.21 -2.71 15.28
CA ALA A 52 -6.67 -3.89 15.98
C ALA A 52 -6.01 -5.12 15.36
N ASN A 53 -5.53 -6.02 16.21
CA ASN A 53 -5.03 -7.33 15.82
C ASN A 53 -5.60 -8.34 16.80
N ILE A 54 -6.47 -9.22 16.32
CA ILE A 54 -7.21 -10.17 17.14
C ILE A 54 -7.01 -11.55 16.53
N ASN A 55 -6.52 -12.48 17.34
CA ASN A 55 -6.29 -13.85 16.95
C ASN A 55 -7.06 -14.79 17.88
N ARG A 56 -7.75 -15.76 17.29
CA ARG A 56 -8.37 -16.86 17.99
C ARG A 56 -7.69 -18.16 17.58
N PHE A 57 -7.22 -18.89 18.55
CA PHE A 57 -6.69 -20.24 18.37
C PHE A 57 -7.66 -21.21 19.02
N ALA A 58 -7.94 -22.32 18.37
CA ALA A 58 -8.70 -23.42 18.94
C ALA A 58 -8.13 -24.75 18.44
N SER A 59 -7.81 -25.64 19.37
CA SER A 59 -7.31 -26.97 19.07
C SER A 59 -8.08 -27.99 19.92
N HIS A 60 -8.62 -29.03 19.27
CA HIS A 60 -9.31 -30.10 19.92
C HIS A 60 -8.98 -31.43 19.23
N GLY A 61 -8.27 -32.31 19.96
CA GLY A 61 -7.78 -33.57 19.39
C GLY A 61 -6.86 -33.30 18.18
N ASP A 62 -7.21 -33.89 17.04
CA ASP A 62 -6.46 -33.77 15.76
C ASP A 62 -6.93 -32.58 14.90
N LYS A 63 -7.72 -31.68 15.45
CA LYS A 63 -8.25 -30.50 14.75
C LYS A 63 -7.66 -29.25 15.37
N SER A 64 -6.97 -28.45 14.56
CA SER A 64 -6.54 -27.11 14.91
C SER A 64 -7.21 -26.08 14.01
N SER A 65 -7.54 -24.93 14.56
CA SER A 65 -8.06 -23.80 13.79
C SER A 65 -7.54 -22.48 14.32
N GLN A 66 -7.31 -21.56 13.40
CA GLN A 66 -6.90 -20.19 13.69
C GLN A 66 -7.76 -19.22 12.89
N LEU A 67 -8.26 -18.21 13.58
CA LEU A 67 -8.90 -17.06 12.97
C LEU A 67 -8.13 -15.81 13.38
N SER A 68 -7.71 -15.02 12.41
CA SER A 68 -6.97 -13.78 12.66
C SER A 68 -7.65 -12.63 11.95
N PHE A 69 -7.88 -11.56 12.69
CA PHE A 69 -8.34 -10.28 12.16
C PHE A 69 -7.26 -9.22 12.39
N ILE A 70 -6.97 -8.43 11.36
CA ILE A 70 -6.13 -7.26 11.45
C ILE A 70 -6.85 -6.08 10.80
N GLY A 71 -6.93 -4.97 11.52
CA GLY A 71 -7.51 -3.72 11.03
C GLY A 71 -6.62 -2.54 11.37
N ARG A 72 -6.50 -1.60 10.46
CA ARG A 72 -5.82 -0.32 10.70
C ARG A 72 -6.45 0.79 9.91
N LEU A 73 -6.56 1.95 10.55
CA LEU A 73 -6.96 3.20 9.89
C LEU A 73 -6.11 4.33 10.47
N ASN A 74 -5.66 5.20 9.61
CA ASN A 74 -5.00 6.43 10.03
C ASN A 74 -5.00 7.48 8.92
N ASN A 75 -4.83 8.74 9.33
CA ASN A 75 -4.54 9.87 8.46
C ASN A 75 -3.33 10.69 8.95
N VAL A 76 -2.45 10.06 9.72
CA VAL A 76 -1.23 10.67 10.30
C VAL A 76 0.04 10.26 9.55
N ASN A 77 -0.09 9.85 8.29
CA ASN A 77 1.03 9.37 7.47
C ASN A 77 1.76 8.13 8.05
N ASP A 78 1.15 7.39 8.96
CA ASP A 78 1.75 6.16 9.47
C ASP A 78 1.61 5.03 8.45
N GLN A 79 2.74 4.57 7.92
CA GLN A 79 2.83 3.50 6.92
C GLN A 79 3.35 2.17 7.47
N ARG A 80 3.30 1.95 8.77
CA ARG A 80 3.73 0.70 9.40
C ARG A 80 2.83 -0.50 9.07
N PHE A 81 2.42 -0.61 7.82
CA PHE A 81 1.56 -1.66 7.29
C PHE A 81 2.38 -2.74 6.59
N GLY A 82 3.19 -3.46 7.28
CA GLY A 82 3.90 -4.56 6.65
C GLY A 82 4.84 -5.21 7.62
N GLY A 83 4.60 -6.46 7.92
CA GLY A 83 5.54 -7.32 8.63
C GLY A 83 6.77 -7.63 7.77
N GLY A 84 7.50 -6.61 7.40
CA GLY A 84 8.75 -6.72 6.66
C GLY A 84 9.74 -5.76 7.28
N GLY A 85 10.71 -6.31 7.99
CA GLY A 85 11.66 -5.58 8.81
C GLY A 85 12.45 -4.52 8.07
N GLY A 86 12.71 -3.44 8.79
CA GLY A 86 13.64 -2.38 8.47
C GLY A 86 12.99 -1.00 8.39
N PRO A 87 13.67 0.03 8.93
CA PRO A 87 13.21 1.40 8.82
C PRO A 87 13.35 1.84 7.37
N ARG A 88 12.30 1.70 6.58
CA ARG A 88 12.22 2.32 5.26
C ARG A 88 11.86 3.77 5.48
N TRP A 89 12.85 4.63 5.46
CA TRP A 89 12.73 6.07 5.39
C TRP A 89 12.13 6.49 4.02
N ARG A 90 10.89 6.07 3.73
CA ARG A 90 10.14 6.68 2.63
C ARG A 90 9.62 8.01 3.14
N ARG A 91 10.21 9.08 2.65
CA ARG A 91 9.62 10.40 2.78
C ARG A 91 8.25 10.35 2.09
N ASN A 92 7.20 10.35 2.88
CA ASN A 92 5.86 10.62 2.37
C ASN A 92 5.75 12.12 2.21
N ASN A 93 5.69 12.56 0.97
CA ASN A 93 5.31 13.93 0.68
C ASN A 93 3.77 13.98 0.73
N GLY A 94 3.22 14.99 1.41
CA GLY A 94 1.78 15.23 1.50
C GLY A 94 1.07 14.47 2.60
N LEU A 95 -0.25 14.56 2.57
CA LEU A 95 -1.15 13.94 3.54
C LEU A 95 -1.63 12.60 3.02
N THR A 96 -1.46 11.56 3.81
CA THR A 96 -1.90 10.21 3.45
C THR A 96 -2.91 9.70 4.46
N ALA A 97 -4.12 9.39 3.98
CA ALA A 97 -5.07 8.57 4.71
C ALA A 97 -4.96 7.11 4.24
N SER A 98 -4.87 6.19 5.18
CA SER A 98 -4.78 4.77 4.87
C SER A 98 -5.72 3.94 5.74
N LYS A 99 -6.32 2.92 5.11
CA LYS A 99 -7.21 1.96 5.77
C LYS A 99 -6.82 0.57 5.30
N MET A 100 -6.75 -0.37 6.23
CA MET A 100 -6.50 -1.77 5.93
C MET A 100 -7.41 -2.64 6.79
N ALA A 101 -7.96 -3.68 6.18
CA ALA A 101 -8.62 -4.76 6.89
C ALA A 101 -8.18 -6.10 6.31
N GLY A 102 -7.90 -7.06 7.17
CA GLY A 102 -7.51 -8.41 6.78
C GLY A 102 -8.15 -9.45 7.68
N LEU A 103 -8.53 -10.57 7.09
CA LEU A 103 -9.06 -11.74 7.77
C LEU A 103 -8.32 -12.97 7.26
N ASN A 104 -7.78 -13.76 8.17
CA ASN A 104 -7.17 -15.04 7.85
C ASN A 104 -7.89 -16.12 8.65
N TYR A 105 -8.21 -17.21 7.98
CA TYR A 105 -8.76 -18.41 8.61
C TYR A 105 -7.97 -19.62 8.15
N ALA A 106 -7.57 -20.45 9.09
CA ALA A 106 -6.94 -21.73 8.82
C ALA A 106 -7.57 -22.82 9.69
N ILE A 107 -7.74 -23.99 9.12
CA ILE A 107 -8.16 -25.18 9.83
C ILE A 107 -7.37 -26.37 9.30
N GLU A 108 -6.81 -27.13 10.21
CA GLU A 108 -6.08 -28.34 9.93
C GLU A 108 -6.69 -29.52 10.68
N THR A 109 -6.85 -30.62 9.98
CA THR A 109 -7.29 -31.91 10.51
C THR A 109 -6.44 -33.02 9.86
N LYS A 110 -6.57 -34.28 10.32
CA LYS A 110 -5.87 -35.41 9.69
C LYS A 110 -6.15 -35.55 8.19
N LYS A 111 -7.32 -35.14 7.71
CA LYS A 111 -7.75 -35.33 6.32
C LYS A 111 -7.91 -34.05 5.51
N VAL A 112 -8.00 -32.92 6.17
CA VAL A 112 -8.27 -31.63 5.52
C VAL A 112 -7.36 -30.56 6.09
N ASP A 113 -6.70 -29.85 5.19
CA ASP A 113 -5.97 -28.63 5.48
C ASP A 113 -6.60 -27.51 4.61
N PHE A 114 -7.18 -26.51 5.25
CA PHE A 114 -7.84 -25.39 4.60
C PHE A 114 -7.30 -24.08 5.14
N GLY A 115 -6.92 -23.18 4.25
CA GLY A 115 -6.51 -21.84 4.58
C GLY A 115 -7.15 -20.84 3.64
N ALA A 116 -7.69 -19.76 4.17
CA ALA A 116 -8.23 -18.66 3.40
C ALA A 116 -7.78 -17.33 4.00
N SER A 117 -7.42 -16.40 3.15
CA SER A 117 -7.09 -15.03 3.57
C SER A 117 -7.70 -14.02 2.62
N VAL A 118 -8.19 -12.93 3.20
CA VAL A 118 -8.66 -11.78 2.46
C VAL A 118 -8.04 -10.53 3.07
N ARG A 119 -7.66 -9.58 2.22
CA ARG A 119 -7.10 -8.29 2.64
C ARG A 119 -7.59 -7.19 1.72
N TYR A 120 -8.06 -6.13 2.31
CA TYR A 120 -8.40 -4.88 1.65
C TYR A 120 -7.46 -3.78 2.12
N ASN A 121 -6.96 -2.99 1.19
CA ASN A 121 -6.16 -1.80 1.47
C ASN A 121 -6.74 -0.62 0.70
N TYR A 122 -6.84 0.51 1.36
CA TYR A 122 -7.18 1.81 0.79
C TYR A 122 -6.10 2.82 1.16
N ARG A 123 -5.70 3.62 0.19
CA ARG A 123 -4.76 4.73 0.38
C ARG A 123 -5.23 5.92 -0.43
N ASP A 124 -5.27 7.07 0.20
CA ASP A 124 -5.52 8.37 -0.42
C ASP A 124 -4.36 9.29 -0.03
N ASN A 125 -3.59 9.69 -1.00
CA ASN A 125 -2.42 10.54 -0.82
C ASN A 125 -2.62 11.84 -1.57
N ASP A 126 -2.64 12.95 -0.84
CA ASP A 126 -2.78 14.30 -1.36
C ASP A 126 -1.45 15.03 -1.17
N VAL A 127 -0.86 15.48 -2.27
CA VAL A 127 0.46 16.10 -2.31
C VAL A 127 0.36 17.43 -3.02
N GLN A 128 0.86 18.47 -2.37
CA GLN A 128 1.17 19.73 -3.00
C GLN A 128 2.68 20.00 -2.92
N SER A 129 3.30 20.31 -4.04
CA SER A 129 4.71 20.63 -4.09
C SER A 129 4.94 21.91 -4.88
N LEU A 130 5.76 22.78 -4.33
CA LEU A 130 6.26 23.98 -4.97
C LEU A 130 7.69 23.70 -5.40
N GLY A 131 8.01 24.05 -6.62
CA GLY A 131 9.35 23.86 -7.21
C GLY A 131 9.89 25.15 -7.79
N GLU A 132 11.18 25.37 -7.60
CA GLU A 132 11.95 26.43 -8.21
C GLU A 132 13.18 25.83 -8.87
N ILE A 133 13.42 26.18 -10.13
CA ILE A 133 14.60 25.76 -10.89
C ILE A 133 15.24 27.00 -11.52
N LYS A 134 16.48 27.23 -11.16
CA LYS A 134 17.32 28.25 -11.85
C LYS A 134 18.21 27.54 -12.86
N ASN A 135 18.02 27.84 -14.14
CA ASN A 135 18.88 27.38 -15.20
C ASN A 135 19.94 28.47 -15.52
N THR A 136 21.17 28.12 -15.27
CA THR A 136 22.32 29.02 -15.58
C THR A 136 23.01 28.51 -16.83
N LEU A 137 23.01 29.32 -17.88
CA LEU A 137 23.72 29.03 -19.12
C LEU A 137 25.15 29.55 -19.02
N LEU A 138 26.12 28.64 -19.10
CA LEU A 138 27.57 28.96 -18.93
C LEU A 138 28.13 30.01 -19.90
N ASN A 139 27.47 30.24 -21.04
CA ASN A 139 27.92 31.16 -22.10
C ASN A 139 26.95 32.32 -22.40
N SER A 140 25.96 32.54 -21.53
CA SER A 140 25.04 33.66 -21.69
C SER A 140 24.80 34.36 -20.36
N GLU A 141 24.63 35.66 -20.41
CA GLU A 141 24.24 36.45 -19.22
C GLU A 141 22.78 36.25 -18.85
N ARG A 142 22.06 35.37 -19.54
CA ARG A 142 20.65 35.12 -19.34
C ARG A 142 20.44 33.83 -18.53
N ASN A 143 19.96 34.00 -17.33
CA ASN A 143 19.39 32.88 -16.53
C ASN A 143 17.91 32.71 -16.88
N SER A 144 17.39 31.53 -16.70
CA SER A 144 15.94 31.32 -16.68
C SER A 144 15.49 30.70 -15.36
N TYR A 145 14.35 31.15 -14.87
CA TYR A 145 13.79 30.75 -13.60
C TYR A 145 12.46 30.10 -13.86
N LEU A 146 12.34 28.81 -13.52
CA LEU A 146 11.10 28.06 -13.63
C LEU A 146 10.50 27.89 -12.25
N ASN A 147 9.30 28.41 -12.07
CA ASN A 147 8.50 28.18 -10.87
C ASN A 147 7.34 27.25 -11.21
N SER A 148 7.07 26.30 -10.34
CA SER A 148 5.99 25.34 -10.54
C SER A 148 5.23 25.05 -9.24
N ASN A 149 3.93 24.85 -9.38
CA ASN A 149 3.04 24.38 -8.34
C ASN A 149 2.36 23.10 -8.86
N ASN A 150 2.65 21.98 -8.23
CA ASN A 150 2.07 20.69 -8.58
C ASN A 150 1.18 20.22 -7.44
N ALA A 151 -0.10 20.06 -7.72
CA ALA A 151 -1.08 19.42 -6.84
C ALA A 151 -1.46 18.06 -7.41
N SER A 152 -1.24 17.01 -6.65
CA SER A 152 -1.56 15.64 -7.08
C SER A 152 -2.29 14.87 -6.01
N ARG A 153 -3.28 14.10 -6.40
CA ARG A 153 -4.01 13.18 -5.53
C ARG A 153 -4.00 11.80 -6.13
N ASN A 154 -3.55 10.84 -5.34
CA ASN A 154 -3.49 9.44 -5.69
C ASN A 154 -4.37 8.64 -4.75
N LYS A 155 -5.43 8.04 -5.28
CA LYS A 155 -6.28 7.09 -4.56
C LYS A 155 -6.01 5.70 -5.09
N ASN A 156 -5.78 4.77 -4.19
CA ASN A 156 -5.51 3.38 -4.54
C ASN A 156 -6.30 2.46 -3.61
N GLN A 157 -7.01 1.52 -4.19
CA GLN A 157 -7.77 0.49 -3.50
C GLN A 157 -7.32 -0.87 -4.02
N ASN A 158 -7.03 -1.79 -3.10
CA ASN A 158 -6.63 -3.13 -3.48
C ASN A 158 -7.32 -4.16 -2.58
N PHE A 159 -7.85 -5.18 -3.21
CA PHE A 159 -8.36 -6.36 -2.56
C PHE A 159 -7.53 -7.57 -2.98
N PHE A 160 -7.13 -8.38 -2.02
CA PHE A 160 -6.42 -9.64 -2.25
C PHE A 160 -7.15 -10.76 -1.52
N GLY A 161 -7.41 -11.84 -2.23
CA GLY A 161 -7.92 -13.08 -1.69
C GLY A 161 -6.98 -14.24 -2.03
N HIS A 162 -6.76 -15.11 -1.08
CA HIS A 162 -6.01 -16.35 -1.27
C HIS A 162 -6.75 -17.49 -0.59
N LEU A 163 -6.78 -18.64 -1.26
CA LEU A 163 -7.40 -19.88 -0.80
C LEU A 163 -6.43 -21.02 -1.02
N ARG A 164 -6.27 -21.87 -0.01
CA ARG A 164 -5.59 -23.15 -0.07
C ARG A 164 -6.50 -24.22 0.51
N PHE A 165 -6.65 -25.32 -0.20
CA PHE A 165 -7.41 -26.47 0.25
C PHE A 165 -6.66 -27.75 -0.12
N GLU A 166 -6.40 -28.58 0.84
CA GLU A 166 -5.82 -29.91 0.68
C GLU A 166 -6.72 -30.93 1.35
N TRP A 167 -7.08 -31.96 0.62
CA TRP A 167 -7.91 -33.05 1.11
C TRP A 167 -7.28 -34.39 0.86
N ARG A 168 -7.08 -35.12 1.92
CA ARG A 168 -6.48 -36.48 1.98
C ARG A 168 -7.51 -37.48 2.47
N PRO A 169 -8.40 -38.01 1.60
CA PRO A 169 -9.41 -38.98 2.00
C PRO A 169 -8.79 -40.28 2.51
N ASP A 170 -7.70 -40.72 1.90
CA ASP A 170 -6.92 -41.91 2.22
C ASP A 170 -5.43 -41.66 2.09
N SER A 171 -4.60 -42.69 2.29
CA SER A 171 -3.13 -42.59 2.24
C SER A 171 -2.54 -42.50 0.83
N MET A 172 -3.34 -42.72 -0.20
CA MET A 172 -2.88 -42.76 -1.60
C MET A 172 -3.43 -41.60 -2.44
N THR A 173 -4.49 -40.93 -1.96
CA THR A 173 -5.17 -39.89 -2.72
C THR A 173 -5.00 -38.54 -2.01
N THR A 174 -4.54 -37.55 -2.73
CA THR A 174 -4.45 -36.16 -2.25
C THR A 174 -5.03 -35.24 -3.30
N PHE A 175 -6.09 -34.52 -2.95
CA PHE A 175 -6.62 -33.44 -3.75
C PHE A 175 -6.09 -32.09 -3.20
N PHE A 176 -5.50 -31.31 -4.07
CA PHE A 176 -4.97 -30.00 -3.74
C PHE A 176 -5.60 -28.91 -4.62
N MET A 177 -5.99 -27.80 -4.00
CA MET A 177 -6.53 -26.62 -4.68
C MET A 177 -5.92 -25.37 -4.08
N ARG A 178 -5.41 -24.50 -4.95
CA ARG A 178 -4.92 -23.17 -4.60
C ARG A 178 -5.58 -22.13 -5.49
N GLY A 179 -6.19 -21.14 -4.87
CA GLY A 179 -6.80 -20.02 -5.56
C GLY A 179 -6.22 -18.69 -5.09
N SER A 180 -6.11 -17.75 -5.99
CA SER A 180 -5.80 -16.36 -5.66
C SER A 180 -6.63 -15.42 -6.51
N MET A 181 -7.02 -14.30 -5.91
CA MET A 181 -7.75 -13.22 -6.57
C MET A 181 -7.15 -11.89 -6.13
N SER A 182 -6.95 -11.00 -7.07
CA SER A 182 -6.58 -9.62 -6.78
C SER A 182 -7.44 -8.69 -7.60
N TRP A 183 -7.93 -7.65 -6.95
CA TRP A 183 -8.60 -6.53 -7.58
C TRP A 183 -7.91 -5.26 -7.16
N GLY A 184 -7.69 -4.35 -8.12
CA GLY A 184 -7.08 -3.05 -7.88
C GLY A 184 -7.82 -1.97 -8.62
N ASP A 185 -8.01 -0.83 -7.95
CA ASP A 185 -8.58 0.39 -8.50
C ASP A 185 -7.68 1.57 -8.11
N THR A 186 -7.30 2.35 -9.11
CA THR A 186 -6.37 3.48 -8.94
C THR A 186 -6.91 4.69 -9.68
N ASP A 187 -7.05 5.82 -8.97
CA ASP A 187 -7.42 7.13 -9.50
C ASP A 187 -6.27 8.11 -9.19
N ASN A 188 -5.59 8.56 -10.23
CA ASN A 188 -4.51 9.53 -10.14
C ASN A 188 -4.94 10.82 -10.82
N ARG A 189 -4.89 11.92 -10.09
CA ARG A 189 -5.15 13.26 -10.61
C ARG A 189 -3.95 14.14 -10.31
N SER A 190 -3.48 14.85 -11.31
CA SER A 190 -2.39 15.81 -11.16
C SER A 190 -2.72 17.07 -11.91
N ASN A 191 -2.43 18.21 -11.30
CA ASN A 191 -2.53 19.52 -11.89
C ASN A 191 -1.23 20.27 -11.62
N THR A 192 -0.56 20.66 -12.68
CA THR A 192 0.72 21.38 -12.60
C THR A 192 0.56 22.73 -13.26
N LEU A 193 0.84 23.76 -12.52
CA LEU A 193 0.98 25.15 -12.98
C LEU A 193 2.45 25.50 -13.02
N SER A 194 2.92 26.12 -14.08
CA SER A 194 4.32 26.57 -14.16
C SER A 194 4.45 27.83 -14.99
N ALA A 195 5.46 28.62 -14.65
CA ALA A 195 5.87 29.76 -15.43
C ALA A 195 7.38 29.90 -15.44
N THR A 196 7.92 30.35 -16.56
CA THR A 196 9.36 30.64 -16.75
C THR A 196 9.55 32.11 -16.87
N TYR A 197 10.57 32.65 -16.19
CA TYR A 197 10.90 34.06 -16.14
C TYR A 197 12.38 34.28 -16.55
N ASN A 198 12.67 35.46 -17.12
CA ASN A 198 14.06 35.88 -17.43
C ASN A 198 14.79 36.41 -16.21
N ALA A 199 14.08 36.98 -15.25
CA ALA A 199 14.62 37.44 -13.97
C ALA A 199 14.08 36.59 -12.81
N ASP A 200 14.75 36.61 -11.67
CA ASP A 200 14.32 35.91 -10.46
C ASP A 200 13.00 36.49 -9.96
N PRO A 201 11.88 35.73 -10.02
CA PRO A 201 10.56 36.24 -9.65
C PRO A 201 10.42 36.59 -8.17
N PHE A 202 11.28 36.04 -7.31
CA PHE A 202 11.29 36.37 -5.87
C PHE A 202 11.91 37.75 -5.59
N THR A 203 12.61 38.33 -6.53
CA THR A 203 13.08 39.71 -6.41
C THR A 203 12.00 40.73 -6.78
N ILE A 204 10.96 40.29 -7.49
CA ILE A 204 9.86 41.14 -7.97
C ILE A 204 8.66 41.06 -7.02
N VAL A 205 8.32 39.84 -6.62
CA VAL A 205 7.17 39.58 -5.73
C VAL A 205 7.54 38.62 -4.60
N ALA A 206 6.97 38.78 -3.43
CA ALA A 206 7.26 37.93 -2.27
C ALA A 206 6.82 36.46 -2.45
N ASN A 207 5.76 36.22 -3.22
CA ASN A 207 5.26 34.89 -3.50
C ASN A 207 4.82 34.75 -4.96
N PRO A 208 5.71 34.33 -5.87
CA PRO A 208 5.37 34.20 -7.29
C PRO A 208 4.43 33.05 -7.59
N TYR A 209 4.26 32.06 -6.69
CA TYR A 209 3.38 30.91 -6.92
C TYR A 209 1.90 31.27 -7.02
N GLN A 210 1.45 32.35 -6.39
CA GLN A 210 0.07 32.82 -6.48
C GLN A 210 -0.30 33.37 -7.87
N TYR A 211 0.67 33.71 -8.69
CA TYR A 211 0.49 34.22 -10.06
C TYR A 211 0.62 33.12 -11.14
N LEU A 212 0.79 31.86 -10.76
CA LEU A 212 0.92 30.76 -11.71
C LEU A 212 -0.42 30.35 -12.34
N ASP A 213 -1.55 30.59 -11.68
CA ASP A 213 -2.86 30.27 -12.29
C ASP A 213 -3.22 31.34 -13.35
N PHE A 214 -3.83 30.88 -14.45
CA PHE A 214 -4.28 31.74 -15.53
C PHE A 214 -5.38 32.72 -15.08
N ASP A 215 -6.13 32.33 -14.05
CA ASP A 215 -7.21 33.13 -13.46
C ASP A 215 -6.72 34.05 -12.33
N SER A 216 -5.39 34.06 -12.03
CA SER A 216 -4.82 34.95 -11.01
C SER A 216 -4.77 36.39 -11.48
N GLU A 217 -4.77 37.32 -10.53
CA GLU A 217 -4.55 38.73 -10.82
C GLU A 217 -3.24 38.93 -11.58
N ALA A 218 -3.25 39.84 -12.56
CA ALA A 218 -2.06 40.18 -13.31
C ALA A 218 -1.09 41.04 -12.46
N ASN A 219 0.19 40.77 -12.58
CA ASN A 219 1.25 41.65 -12.04
C ASN A 219 2.14 42.11 -13.19
N GLU A 220 2.07 43.40 -13.53
CA GLU A 220 2.71 43.94 -14.70
C GLU A 220 4.24 43.75 -14.69
N ASP A 221 4.90 43.90 -13.54
CA ASP A 221 6.34 43.74 -13.41
C ASP A 221 6.77 42.27 -13.59
N LEU A 222 6.01 41.36 -13.02
CA LEU A 222 6.25 39.92 -13.14
C LEU A 222 5.94 39.42 -14.56
N ASP A 223 4.89 39.95 -15.17
CA ASP A 223 4.46 39.58 -16.51
C ASP A 223 5.43 40.09 -17.59
N ALA A 224 6.12 41.23 -17.35
CA ALA A 224 7.17 41.73 -18.22
C ALA A 224 8.37 40.79 -18.33
N GLU A 225 8.71 40.10 -17.26
CA GLU A 225 9.81 39.12 -17.22
C GLU A 225 9.38 37.70 -17.61
N ARG A 226 8.08 37.44 -17.77
CA ARG A 226 7.55 36.12 -18.06
C ARG A 226 7.78 35.71 -19.50
N VAL A 227 8.46 34.57 -19.69
CA VAL A 227 8.69 33.94 -20.98
C VAL A 227 7.51 33.10 -21.40
N ASN A 228 7.03 32.26 -20.48
CA ASN A 228 5.86 31.41 -20.72
C ASN A 228 5.09 31.10 -19.41
N LYS A 229 3.87 30.64 -19.58
CA LYS A 229 3.02 30.15 -18.52
C LYS A 229 2.31 28.90 -19.03
N SER A 230 2.29 27.83 -18.25
CA SER A 230 1.64 26.60 -18.64
C SER A 230 0.79 26.00 -17.53
N LYS A 231 -0.32 25.37 -17.93
CA LYS A 231 -1.20 24.59 -17.09
C LYS A 231 -1.34 23.21 -17.71
N SER A 232 -0.99 22.19 -16.95
CA SER A 232 -1.10 20.79 -17.37
C SER A 232 -1.90 20.02 -16.35
N GLY A 233 -2.92 19.32 -16.82
CA GLY A 233 -3.72 18.39 -15.99
C GLY A 233 -3.58 16.98 -16.53
N SER A 234 -3.46 16.00 -15.63
CA SER A 234 -3.55 14.60 -15.99
C SER A 234 -4.55 13.87 -15.09
N LEU A 235 -5.33 13.00 -15.72
CA LEU A 235 -6.23 12.07 -15.06
C LEU A 235 -5.88 10.67 -15.56
N SER A 236 -5.63 9.76 -14.64
CA SER A 236 -5.37 8.36 -14.96
C SER A 236 -6.20 7.49 -14.03
N GLU A 237 -7.10 6.72 -14.61
CA GLU A 237 -7.93 5.76 -13.90
C GLU A 237 -7.57 4.36 -14.40
N SER A 238 -7.35 3.44 -13.48
CA SER A 238 -7.01 2.05 -13.80
C SER A 238 -7.77 1.12 -12.88
N ASN A 239 -8.43 0.14 -13.48
CA ASN A 239 -9.08 -0.95 -12.77
C ASN A 239 -8.53 -2.27 -13.27
N SER A 240 -8.15 -3.15 -12.36
CA SER A 240 -7.57 -4.45 -12.69
C SER A 240 -8.21 -5.55 -11.85
N LEU A 241 -8.50 -6.67 -12.49
CA LEU A 241 -8.95 -7.90 -11.83
C LEU A 241 -8.11 -9.06 -12.35
N SER A 242 -7.54 -9.81 -11.44
CA SER A 242 -6.81 -11.05 -11.74
C SER A 242 -7.30 -12.16 -10.83
N ALA A 243 -7.56 -13.33 -11.40
CA ALA A 243 -7.90 -14.52 -10.64
C ALA A 243 -7.13 -15.72 -11.21
N ASN A 244 -6.62 -16.55 -10.32
CA ASN A 244 -5.91 -17.78 -10.65
C ASN A 244 -6.44 -18.91 -9.79
N LEU A 245 -6.64 -20.07 -10.40
CA LEU A 245 -7.04 -21.30 -9.72
C LEU A 245 -6.21 -22.47 -10.24
N ASN A 246 -5.55 -23.17 -9.35
CA ASN A 246 -4.77 -24.38 -9.65
C ASN A 246 -5.36 -25.53 -8.84
N MET A 247 -5.56 -26.67 -9.48
CA MET A 247 -6.07 -27.90 -8.86
C MET A 247 -5.26 -29.09 -9.33
N GLN A 248 -4.97 -29.99 -8.41
CA GLN A 248 -4.22 -31.24 -8.64
C GLN A 248 -4.88 -32.39 -7.87
N LEU A 249 -4.82 -33.56 -8.44
CA LEU A 249 -5.29 -34.81 -7.85
C LEU A 249 -4.18 -35.84 -7.90
#